data_dcd877e7f0dea19117979528267f2eb4
#
_entry.id   dcd877e7f0dea19117979528267f2eb4
#
_cell.length_a   1.000
_cell.length_b   1.000
_cell.length_c   1.000
_cell.angle_alpha   90.00
_cell.angle_beta   90.00
_cell.angle_gamma   90.00
#
_symmetry.space_group_name_H-M   'P 1'
#
loop_
_entity.id
_entity.type
_entity.pdbx_description
1 polymer ?
#
loop_
_entity_poly.entity_id
_entity_poly.type
_entity_poly.pdbx_seq_one_letter_code
_entity_poly.pdbx_strand_id
1 'polypeptide(L)'
;MLWVKAFHIIFMVSWFAGLFYLPRLFVNHAMTQDAAVAAQLAVMERKLYRFVTPLGVLTLATGLWLWLGYGITGGWLMAKLVLVTMLIVYHLYCGQLLDDFKQGSNTHSHVWYRWFNELPVLILFAVVILVVVKPF
;
A
#
# COMPACT_ATOMS: atom_id res chain seq x y z
N MET A 1 -2.52 15.56 -20.46
CA MET A 1 -2.52 15.66 -18.98
C MET A 1 -3.67 14.91 -18.34
N LEU A 2 -4.90 15.11 -18.79
CA LEU A 2 -6.07 14.46 -18.16
C LEU A 2 -6.00 12.93 -18.20
N TRP A 3 -5.50 12.35 -19.28
CA TRP A 3 -5.35 10.90 -19.41
C TRP A 3 -4.31 10.34 -18.43
N VAL A 4 -3.16 11.01 -18.31
CA VAL A 4 -2.12 10.62 -17.35
C VAL A 4 -2.65 10.69 -15.92
N LYS A 5 -3.39 11.77 -15.62
CA LYS A 5 -4.01 11.95 -14.30
C LYS A 5 -5.03 10.85 -14.00
N ALA A 6 -5.85 10.48 -15.00
CA ALA A 6 -6.83 9.40 -14.87
C ALA A 6 -6.16 8.07 -14.57
N PHE A 7 -5.13 7.71 -15.34
CA PHE A 7 -4.39 6.47 -15.10
C PHE A 7 -3.65 6.48 -13.76
N HIS A 8 -3.12 7.63 -13.36
CA HIS A 8 -2.49 7.76 -12.04
C HIS A 8 -3.49 7.45 -10.91
N ILE A 9 -4.71 7.99 -11.01
CA ILE A 9 -5.76 7.73 -10.02
C ILE A 9 -6.15 6.25 -10.01
N ILE A 10 -6.29 5.63 -11.20
CA ILE A 10 -6.63 4.21 -11.31
C ILE A 10 -5.57 3.35 -10.62
N PHE A 11 -4.30 3.59 -10.91
CA PHE A 11 -3.20 2.83 -10.32
C PHE A 11 -3.09 3.08 -8.81
N MET A 12 -3.30 4.32 -8.37
CA MET A 12 -3.28 4.68 -6.96
C MET A 12 -4.38 3.95 -6.18
N VAL A 13 -5.61 3.94 -6.70
CA VAL A 13 -6.74 3.25 -6.07
C VAL A 13 -6.47 1.76 -5.98
N SER A 14 -5.94 1.17 -7.07
CA SER A 14 -5.61 -0.26 -7.11
C SER A 14 -4.52 -0.61 -6.11
N TRP A 15 -3.50 0.24 -5.98
CA TRP A 15 -2.42 0.04 -5.01
C TRP A 15 -2.93 0.10 -3.58
N PHE A 16 -3.74 1.13 -3.24
CA PHE A 16 -4.33 1.24 -1.90
C PHE A 16 -5.26 0.07 -1.59
N ALA A 17 -6.06 -0.37 -2.56
CA ALA A 17 -6.96 -1.50 -2.35
C ALA A 17 -6.18 -2.76 -1.96
N GLY A 18 -5.06 -3.03 -2.64
CA GLY A 18 -4.18 -4.15 -2.30
C GLY A 18 -3.57 -4.01 -0.92
N LEU A 19 -3.09 -2.81 -0.58
CA LEU A 19 -2.51 -2.55 0.73
C LEU A 19 -3.54 -2.56 1.87
N PHE A 20 -4.82 -2.34 1.56
CA PHE A 20 -5.90 -2.51 2.53
C PHE A 20 -6.19 -3.97 2.82
N TYR A 21 -6.10 -4.81 1.78
CA TYR A 21 -6.49 -6.22 1.89
C TYR A 21 -5.37 -7.10 2.42
N LEU A 22 -4.13 -6.84 2.03
CA LEU A 22 -2.99 -7.69 2.39
C LEU A 22 -2.80 -7.84 3.92
N PRO A 23 -2.84 -6.76 4.73
CA PRO A 23 -2.74 -6.94 6.18
C PRO A 23 -3.91 -7.71 6.80
N ARG A 24 -5.09 -7.69 6.17
CA ARG A 24 -6.22 -8.51 6.62
C ARG A 24 -5.92 -10.01 6.45
N LEU A 25 -5.24 -10.38 5.38
CA LEU A 25 -4.76 -11.76 5.21
C LEU A 25 -3.76 -12.11 6.30
N PHE A 26 -2.86 -11.18 6.67
CA PHE A 26 -1.92 -11.39 7.77
C PHE A 26 -2.63 -11.59 9.11
N VAL A 27 -3.72 -10.84 9.37
CA VAL A 27 -4.54 -11.03 10.58
C VAL A 27 -5.07 -12.46 10.63
N ASN A 28 -5.67 -12.93 9.55
CA ASN A 28 -6.22 -14.28 9.47
C ASN A 28 -5.13 -15.33 9.58
N HIS A 29 -3.98 -15.10 8.95
CA HIS A 29 -2.84 -16.01 9.01
C HIS A 29 -2.29 -16.15 10.44
N ALA A 30 -2.20 -15.02 11.17
CA ALA A 30 -1.74 -15.02 12.55
C ALA A 30 -2.71 -15.71 13.50
N MET A 31 -4.00 -15.73 13.18
CA MET A 31 -5.05 -16.35 14.01
C MET A 31 -5.19 -17.85 13.79
N THR A 32 -4.89 -18.35 12.59
CA THR A 32 -5.14 -19.74 12.25
C THR A 32 -4.11 -20.68 12.88
N GLN A 33 -4.58 -21.84 13.34
CA GLN A 33 -3.73 -22.94 13.79
C GLN A 33 -3.77 -24.13 12.81
N ASP A 34 -4.60 -24.05 11.77
CA ASP A 34 -4.73 -25.08 10.76
C ASP A 34 -3.65 -24.88 9.68
N ALA A 35 -2.78 -25.88 9.51
CA ALA A 35 -1.68 -25.83 8.56
C ALA A 35 -2.14 -25.66 7.11
N ALA A 36 -3.26 -26.28 6.73
CA ALA A 36 -3.81 -26.17 5.38
C ALA A 36 -4.32 -24.76 5.11
N VAL A 37 -5.00 -24.15 6.09
CA VAL A 37 -5.49 -22.76 5.99
C VAL A 37 -4.30 -21.80 5.93
N ALA A 38 -3.29 -21.98 6.76
CA ALA A 38 -2.08 -21.16 6.76
C ALA A 38 -1.36 -21.22 5.41
N ALA A 39 -1.25 -22.41 4.81
CA ALA A 39 -0.64 -22.57 3.50
C ALA A 39 -1.41 -21.84 2.41
N GLN A 40 -2.75 -21.91 2.43
CA GLN A 40 -3.60 -21.20 1.48
C GLN A 40 -3.48 -19.69 1.63
N LEU A 41 -3.47 -19.19 2.86
CA LEU A 41 -3.29 -17.76 3.12
C LEU A 41 -1.93 -17.28 2.64
N ALA A 42 -0.88 -18.05 2.83
CA ALA A 42 0.46 -17.70 2.34
C ALA A 42 0.48 -17.56 0.80
N VAL A 43 -0.22 -18.44 0.09
CA VAL A 43 -0.36 -18.36 -1.37
C VAL A 43 -1.11 -17.10 -1.77
N MET A 44 -2.22 -16.79 -1.10
CA MET A 44 -3.02 -15.58 -1.37
C MET A 44 -2.23 -14.31 -1.12
N GLU A 45 -1.50 -14.23 -0.01
CA GLU A 45 -0.65 -13.09 0.35
C GLU A 45 0.41 -12.84 -0.72
N ARG A 46 1.10 -13.89 -1.16
CA ARG A 46 2.15 -13.79 -2.17
C ARG A 46 1.61 -13.33 -3.51
N LYS A 47 0.48 -13.91 -3.95
CA LYS A 47 -0.16 -13.55 -5.23
C LYS A 47 -0.64 -12.10 -5.20
N LEU A 48 -1.26 -11.68 -4.11
CA LEU A 48 -1.74 -10.32 -3.95
C LEU A 48 -0.57 -9.33 -3.97
N TYR A 49 0.49 -9.60 -3.23
CA TYR A 49 1.68 -8.77 -3.19
C TYR A 49 2.31 -8.60 -4.58
N ARG A 50 2.44 -9.70 -5.32
CA ARG A 50 2.98 -9.69 -6.69
C ARG A 50 2.09 -8.92 -7.66
N PHE A 51 0.78 -8.95 -7.44
CA PHE A 51 -0.17 -8.20 -8.27
C PHE A 51 -0.11 -6.70 -7.97
N VAL A 52 0.00 -6.35 -6.70
CA VAL A 52 -0.05 -4.95 -6.23
C VAL A 52 1.27 -4.22 -6.50
N THR A 53 2.40 -4.90 -6.46
CA THR A 53 3.71 -4.28 -6.63
C THR A 53 3.85 -3.53 -7.96
N PRO A 54 3.51 -4.11 -9.14
CA PRO A 54 3.52 -3.35 -10.40
C PRO A 54 2.58 -2.15 -10.37
N LEU A 55 1.43 -2.27 -9.73
CA LEU A 55 0.47 -1.17 -9.61
C LEU A 55 1.06 0.00 -8.81
N GLY A 56 1.79 -0.30 -7.74
CA GLY A 56 2.52 0.71 -6.97
C GLY A 56 3.59 1.41 -7.81
N VAL A 57 4.35 0.65 -8.58
CA VAL A 57 5.36 1.20 -9.49
C VAL A 57 4.73 2.12 -10.53
N LEU A 58 3.61 1.69 -11.13
CA LEU A 58 2.88 2.50 -12.12
C LEU A 58 2.30 3.77 -11.49
N THR A 59 1.83 3.69 -10.25
CA THR A 59 1.37 4.87 -9.51
C THR A 59 2.49 5.89 -9.34
N LEU A 60 3.67 5.45 -8.94
CA LEU A 60 4.83 6.31 -8.76
C LEU A 60 5.30 6.90 -10.09
N ALA A 61 5.34 6.08 -11.15
CA ALA A 61 5.75 6.52 -12.48
C ALA A 61 4.82 7.60 -13.03
N THR A 62 3.51 7.40 -12.94
CA THR A 62 2.53 8.38 -13.41
C THR A 62 2.52 9.64 -12.54
N GLY A 63 2.75 9.50 -11.24
CA GLY A 63 2.88 10.64 -10.33
C GLY A 63 4.08 11.50 -10.65
N LEU A 64 5.24 10.89 -10.91
CA LEU A 64 6.43 11.59 -11.35
C LEU A 64 6.23 12.27 -12.70
N TRP A 65 5.54 11.61 -13.63
CA TRP A 65 5.22 12.20 -14.92
C TRP A 65 4.39 13.47 -14.75
N LEU A 66 3.36 13.45 -13.91
CA LEU A 66 2.54 14.63 -13.64
C LEU A 66 3.36 15.77 -13.02
N TRP A 67 4.26 15.44 -12.10
CA TRP A 67 5.09 16.43 -11.42
C TRP A 67 6.14 17.04 -12.35
N LEU A 68 6.95 16.18 -12.97
CA LEU A 68 8.10 16.65 -13.76
C LEU A 68 7.70 17.07 -15.17
N GLY A 69 6.72 16.40 -15.78
CA GLY A 69 6.30 16.65 -17.15
C GLY A 69 5.35 17.83 -17.30
N TYR A 70 4.51 18.07 -16.30
CA TYR A 70 3.48 19.12 -16.34
C TYR A 70 3.69 20.22 -15.30
N GLY A 71 4.76 20.14 -14.51
CA GLY A 71 5.12 21.21 -13.58
C GLY A 71 4.14 21.42 -12.42
N ILE A 72 3.41 20.39 -12.01
CA ILE A 72 2.48 20.48 -10.89
C ILE A 72 3.27 20.61 -9.60
N THR A 73 3.22 21.76 -8.95
CA THR A 73 3.99 22.04 -7.73
C THR A 73 3.14 22.75 -6.68
N GLY A 74 3.65 22.77 -5.44
CA GLY A 74 3.02 23.43 -4.31
C GLY A 74 3.49 22.83 -2.99
N GLY A 75 3.22 23.50 -1.88
CA GLY A 75 3.55 22.99 -0.55
C GLY A 75 2.88 21.67 -0.24
N TRP A 76 1.64 21.50 -0.72
CA TRP A 76 0.89 20.25 -0.59
C TRP A 76 1.61 19.08 -1.25
N LEU A 77 2.38 19.32 -2.31
CA LEU A 77 3.14 18.28 -3.00
C LEU A 77 4.26 17.74 -2.11
N MET A 78 4.96 18.61 -1.37
CA MET A 78 6.01 18.17 -0.45
C MET A 78 5.44 17.27 0.64
N ALA A 79 4.31 17.64 1.23
CA ALA A 79 3.62 16.81 2.22
C ALA A 79 3.15 15.48 1.62
N LYS A 80 2.62 15.51 0.39
CA LYS A 80 2.22 14.30 -0.33
C LYS A 80 3.42 13.37 -0.56
N LEU A 81 4.58 13.92 -0.92
CA LEU A 81 5.79 13.10 -1.14
C LEU A 81 6.24 12.41 0.14
N VAL A 82 6.13 13.07 1.30
CA VAL A 82 6.42 12.44 2.59
C VAL A 82 5.48 11.27 2.84
N LEU A 83 4.18 11.47 2.63
CA LEU A 83 3.17 10.42 2.81
C LEU A 83 3.37 9.25 1.86
N VAL A 84 3.72 9.53 0.60
CA VAL A 84 4.01 8.49 -0.40
C VAL A 84 5.24 7.70 0.00
N THR A 85 6.27 8.36 0.52
CA THR A 85 7.46 7.67 1.04
C THR A 85 7.09 6.73 2.19
N MET A 86 6.23 7.17 3.11
CA MET A 86 5.72 6.32 4.18
C MET A 86 4.98 5.11 3.62
N LEU A 87 4.19 5.29 2.57
CA LEU A 87 3.45 4.21 1.93
C LEU A 87 4.38 3.22 1.24
N ILE A 88 5.45 3.69 0.60
CA ILE A 88 6.48 2.83 0.01
C ILE A 88 7.15 1.97 1.09
N VAL A 89 7.53 2.58 2.20
CA VAL A 89 8.13 1.85 3.34
C VAL A 89 7.15 0.80 3.86
N TYR A 90 5.87 1.16 3.99
CA TYR A 90 4.81 0.24 4.39
C TYR A 90 4.71 -0.96 3.44
N HIS A 91 4.72 -0.69 2.13
CA HIS A 91 4.66 -1.73 1.09
C HIS A 91 5.83 -2.71 1.20
N LEU A 92 7.04 -2.18 1.35
CA LEU A 92 8.25 -3.00 1.51
C LEU A 92 8.21 -3.80 2.81
N TYR A 93 7.68 -3.21 3.88
CA TYR A 93 7.52 -3.90 5.15
C TYR A 93 6.50 -5.04 5.04
N CYS A 94 5.43 -4.85 4.26
CA CYS A 94 4.49 -5.94 3.96
C CYS A 94 5.19 -7.12 3.29
N GLY A 95 6.13 -6.84 2.38
CA GLY A 95 6.94 -7.88 1.74
C GLY A 95 7.78 -8.65 2.76
N GLN A 96 8.36 -7.95 3.73
CA GLN A 96 9.13 -8.57 4.81
C GLN A 96 8.23 -9.45 5.69
N LEU A 97 7.04 -8.97 6.03
CA LEU A 97 6.07 -9.75 6.83
C LEU A 97 5.61 -10.99 6.08
N LEU A 98 5.43 -10.89 4.78
CA LEU A 98 5.08 -12.01 3.92
C LEU A 98 6.16 -13.10 3.97
N ASP A 99 7.44 -12.70 3.91
CA ASP A 99 8.57 -13.61 4.04
C ASP A 99 8.63 -14.23 5.44
N ASP A 100 8.34 -13.46 6.49
CA ASP A 100 8.30 -13.97 7.87
C ASP A 100 7.27 -15.08 8.01
N PHE A 101 6.08 -14.92 7.44
CA PHE A 101 5.07 -15.98 7.43
C PHE A 101 5.53 -17.19 6.63
N LYS A 102 6.15 -16.96 5.47
CA LYS A 102 6.65 -18.04 4.61
C LYS A 102 7.69 -18.90 5.32
N GLN A 103 8.56 -18.27 6.11
CA GLN A 103 9.64 -18.95 6.86
C GLN A 103 9.19 -19.44 8.23
N GLY A 104 7.98 -19.14 8.64
CA GLY A 104 7.47 -19.48 9.97
C GLY A 104 8.10 -18.66 11.08
N SER A 105 8.68 -17.51 10.77
CA SER A 105 9.37 -16.63 11.72
C SER A 105 8.54 -15.44 12.20
N ASN A 106 7.21 -15.49 11.97
CA ASN A 106 6.32 -14.43 12.42
C ASN A 106 6.30 -14.33 13.96
N THR A 107 6.52 -13.12 14.47
CA THR A 107 6.53 -12.83 15.91
C THR A 107 5.38 -11.91 16.34
N HIS A 108 4.55 -11.45 15.41
CA HIS A 108 3.48 -10.50 15.68
C HIS A 108 2.15 -11.22 15.87
N SER A 109 1.32 -10.69 16.79
CA SER A 109 -0.04 -11.20 17.01
C SER A 109 -1.01 -10.67 15.96
N HIS A 110 -2.20 -11.29 15.88
CA HIS A 110 -3.28 -10.81 15.02
C HIS A 110 -3.74 -9.39 15.41
N VAL A 111 -3.67 -9.04 16.68
CA VAL A 111 -4.01 -7.68 17.16
C VAL A 111 -3.02 -6.66 16.59
N TRP A 112 -1.72 -6.96 16.57
CA TRP A 112 -0.70 -6.11 15.98
C TRP A 112 -1.01 -5.84 14.49
N TYR A 113 -1.39 -6.88 13.72
CA TYR A 113 -1.73 -6.73 12.30
C TYR A 113 -3.00 -5.93 12.09
N ARG A 114 -3.96 -5.97 13.00
CA ARG A 114 -5.16 -5.14 12.92
C ARG A 114 -4.82 -3.65 13.00
N TRP A 115 -3.94 -3.27 13.93
CA TRP A 115 -3.45 -1.90 14.03
C TRP A 115 -2.62 -1.51 12.81
N PHE A 116 -1.76 -2.43 12.34
CA PHE A 116 -0.96 -2.24 11.15
C PHE A 116 -1.84 -1.98 9.92
N ASN A 117 -3.00 -2.64 9.82
CA ASN A 117 -3.95 -2.47 8.72
C ASN A 117 -4.56 -1.06 8.68
N GLU A 118 -4.57 -0.31 9.77
CA GLU A 118 -5.14 1.03 9.83
C GLU A 118 -4.22 2.10 9.19
N LEU A 119 -2.92 1.85 9.07
CA LEU A 119 -1.97 2.84 8.58
C LEU A 119 -2.26 3.32 7.15
N PRO A 120 -2.52 2.45 6.15
CA PRO A 120 -2.80 2.92 4.80
C PRO A 120 -4.11 3.71 4.71
N VAL A 121 -5.08 3.42 5.57
CA VAL A 121 -6.34 4.19 5.62
C VAL A 121 -6.05 5.63 6.01
N LEU A 122 -5.24 5.85 7.05
CA LEU A 122 -4.86 7.19 7.50
C LEU A 122 -4.06 7.94 6.42
N ILE A 123 -3.15 7.23 5.75
CA ILE A 123 -2.36 7.81 4.66
C ILE A 123 -3.28 8.22 3.50
N LEU A 124 -4.25 7.37 3.14
CA LEU A 124 -5.20 7.69 2.07
C LEU A 124 -6.00 8.95 2.37
N PHE A 125 -6.56 9.06 3.58
CA PHE A 125 -7.27 10.27 3.99
C PHE A 125 -6.41 11.51 3.84
N ALA A 126 -5.18 11.44 4.34
CA ALA A 126 -4.24 12.56 4.27
C ALA A 126 -3.89 12.93 2.83
N VAL A 127 -3.59 11.95 1.98
CA VAL A 127 -3.22 12.18 0.58
C VAL A 127 -4.38 12.81 -0.20
N VAL A 128 -5.58 12.28 -0.05
CA VAL A 128 -6.75 12.78 -0.77
C VAL A 128 -7.06 14.21 -0.34
N ILE A 129 -7.02 14.51 0.95
CA ILE A 129 -7.25 15.86 1.45
C ILE A 129 -6.21 16.83 0.90
N LEU A 130 -4.94 16.45 0.90
CA LEU A 130 -3.87 17.31 0.35
C LEU A 130 -4.06 17.59 -1.14
N VAL A 131 -4.48 16.59 -1.92
CA VAL A 131 -4.62 16.72 -3.37
C VAL A 131 -5.86 17.51 -3.75
N VAL A 132 -6.98 17.29 -3.05
CA VAL A 132 -8.28 17.90 -3.39
C VAL A 132 -8.40 19.28 -2.76
N VAL A 133 -8.14 19.40 -1.46
CA VAL A 133 -8.30 20.66 -0.72
C VAL A 133 -7.11 21.60 -0.93
N LYS A 134 -5.91 21.05 -1.03
CA LYS A 134 -4.67 21.81 -1.21
C LYS A 134 -4.56 22.95 -0.17
N PRO A 135 -4.52 22.62 1.14
CA PRO A 135 -4.58 23.64 2.19
C PRO A 135 -3.39 24.60 2.20
N PHE A 136 -2.33 24.28 1.51
CA PHE A 136 -1.16 25.11 1.29
C PHE A 136 -0.48 24.74 -0.03
#